data_34934b9468cdfc9c8eb17497077f442a
#
_entry.id   34934b9468cdfc9c8eb17497077f442a
#
_cell.length_a   1.000
_cell.length_b   1.000
_cell.length_c   1.000
_cell.angle_alpha   90.00
_cell.angle_beta   90.00
_cell.angle_gamma   90.00
#
_symmetry.space_group_name_H-M   'P 1'
#
loop_
_entity.id
_entity.type
_entity.pdbx_description
1 polymer ?
#
loop_
_entity_poly.entity_id
_entity_poly.type
_entity_poly.pdbx_seq_one_letter_code
_entity_poly.pdbx_strand_id
1 'polypeptide(L)'
;NETVIRLNQDPPVNFCRPSVDPLFRSAVKIFGAATLATVLTGMGNDGEAGAGAGAGAVAEAGGTVIAQDEATSVVWGMPGAIANAGLAHEVLPLLAIAPRLAALTGAVAIG
;
A
#
# COMPACT_ATOMS: atom_id res chain seq x y z
N ASN A 1 7.34 -21.10 12.14
CA ASN A 1 7.70 -19.80 11.56
C ASN A 1 6.59 -18.79 11.76
N GLU A 2 6.77 -17.89 12.72
CA GLU A 2 5.84 -16.81 12.96
C GLU A 2 6.29 -15.53 12.27
N THR A 3 5.35 -14.85 11.64
CA THR A 3 5.54 -13.47 11.17
C THR A 3 5.03 -12.55 12.27
N VAL A 4 5.85 -11.63 12.73
CA VAL A 4 5.50 -10.69 13.79
C VAL A 4 5.70 -9.25 13.32
N ILE A 5 4.89 -8.36 13.86
CA ILE A 5 5.03 -6.92 13.65
C ILE A 5 5.92 -6.38 14.76
N ARG A 6 6.98 -5.66 14.38
CA ARG A 6 7.88 -5.00 15.33
C ARG A 6 7.84 -3.50 15.13
N LEU A 7 7.79 -2.79 16.24
CA LEU A 7 7.91 -1.33 16.25
C LEU A 7 9.31 -0.94 16.68
N ASN A 8 9.82 0.15 16.13
CA ASN A 8 11.11 0.71 16.52
C ASN A 8 11.03 2.23 16.60
N GLN A 9 12.11 2.84 17.10
CA GLN A 9 12.20 4.29 17.26
C GLN A 9 13.17 4.91 16.24
N ASP A 10 13.34 4.27 15.08
CA ASP A 10 14.17 4.81 14.02
C ASP A 10 13.65 6.18 13.57
N PRO A 11 14.51 7.02 12.96
CA PRO A 11 14.07 8.35 12.52
C PRO A 11 12.85 8.30 11.61
N PRO A 12 12.00 9.35 11.63
CA PRO A 12 10.85 9.43 10.74
C PRO A 12 11.25 9.31 9.27
N VAL A 13 10.40 8.68 8.47
CA VAL A 13 10.54 8.60 7.01
C VAL A 13 9.39 9.41 6.41
N ASN A 14 9.71 10.32 5.48
CA ASN A 14 8.74 11.25 4.90
C ASN A 14 7.97 12.03 5.99
N PHE A 15 8.68 12.40 7.06
CA PHE A 15 8.15 13.11 8.23
C PHE A 15 7.15 12.30 9.06
N CYS A 16 7.04 10.99 8.82
CA CYS A 16 6.09 10.12 9.52
C CYS A 16 6.80 9.00 10.30
N ARG A 17 6.29 8.70 11.48
CA ARG A 17 6.71 7.58 12.32
C ARG A 17 5.53 7.10 13.15
N PRO A 18 4.84 6.00 12.76
CA PRO A 18 5.16 5.07 11.68
C PRO A 18 4.95 5.65 10.28
N SER A 19 5.54 5.00 9.29
CA SER A 19 5.52 5.43 7.91
C SER A 19 5.22 4.24 6.99
N VAL A 20 4.60 4.53 5.85
CA VAL A 20 4.16 3.49 4.89
C VAL A 20 5.35 2.82 4.19
N ASP A 21 6.36 3.61 3.77
CA ASP A 21 7.48 3.04 3.02
C ASP A 21 8.24 1.96 3.79
N PRO A 22 8.64 2.16 5.07
CA PRO A 22 9.25 1.08 5.84
C PRO A 22 8.35 -0.13 6.00
N LEU A 23 7.04 0.07 6.19
CA LEU A 23 6.07 -1.02 6.31
C LEU A 23 6.05 -1.87 5.04
N PHE A 24 5.90 -1.23 3.88
CA PHE A 24 5.81 -1.94 2.60
C PHE A 24 7.11 -2.66 2.28
N ARG A 25 8.28 -2.04 2.52
CA ARG A 25 9.57 -2.68 2.30
C ARG A 25 9.76 -3.90 3.18
N SER A 26 9.35 -3.84 4.44
CA SER A 26 9.44 -4.98 5.35
C SER A 26 8.51 -6.12 4.94
N ALA A 27 7.32 -5.81 4.46
CA ALA A 27 6.37 -6.80 3.94
C ALA A 27 6.94 -7.52 2.71
N VAL A 28 7.52 -6.76 1.77
CA VAL A 28 8.15 -7.30 0.56
C VAL A 28 9.33 -8.21 0.92
N LYS A 29 10.10 -7.83 1.93
CA LYS A 29 11.26 -8.61 2.37
C LYS A 29 10.86 -10.01 2.83
N ILE A 30 9.67 -10.16 3.40
CA ILE A 30 9.17 -11.44 3.93
C ILE A 30 8.33 -12.18 2.89
N PHE A 31 7.44 -11.48 2.19
CA PHE A 31 6.42 -12.09 1.34
C PHE A 31 6.70 -11.94 -0.16
N GLY A 32 7.59 -11.04 -0.57
CA GLY A 32 7.94 -10.85 -1.98
C GLY A 32 6.70 -10.63 -2.86
N ALA A 33 6.57 -11.43 -3.91
CA ALA A 33 5.45 -11.35 -4.87
C ALA A 33 4.08 -11.68 -4.26
N ALA A 34 4.04 -12.26 -3.07
CA ALA A 34 2.79 -12.52 -2.36
C ALA A 34 2.28 -11.29 -1.59
N THR A 35 2.94 -10.16 -1.70
CA THR A 35 2.53 -8.92 -1.04
C THR A 35 1.38 -8.27 -1.80
N LEU A 36 0.33 -7.90 -1.07
CA LEU A 36 -0.80 -7.13 -1.58
C LEU A 36 -0.90 -5.86 -0.74
N ALA A 37 -0.67 -4.72 -1.37
CA ALA A 37 -0.70 -3.43 -0.71
C ALA A 37 -1.92 -2.62 -1.15
N THR A 38 -2.62 -2.03 -0.21
CA THR A 38 -3.79 -1.19 -0.47
C THR A 38 -3.57 0.17 0.19
N VAL A 39 -3.74 1.23 -0.58
CA VAL A 39 -3.58 2.60 -0.11
C VAL A 39 -4.91 3.33 -0.21
N LEU A 40 -5.42 3.74 0.94
CA LEU A 40 -6.70 4.41 1.06
C LEU A 40 -6.51 5.92 1.20
N THR A 41 -7.62 6.65 1.26
CA THR A 41 -7.61 8.11 1.42
C THR A 41 -6.60 8.54 2.50
N GLY A 42 -5.83 9.60 2.22
CA GLY A 42 -4.82 10.10 3.14
C GLY A 42 -3.99 11.21 2.53
N MET A 43 -3.33 11.99 3.40
CA MET A 43 -2.47 13.10 3.01
C MET A 43 -1.03 12.65 2.79
N GLY A 44 -0.32 13.39 1.95
CA GLY A 44 1.11 13.18 1.73
C GLY A 44 1.41 12.27 0.55
N ASN A 45 2.71 11.97 0.39
CA ASN A 45 3.20 11.11 -0.68
C ASN A 45 4.02 9.93 -0.14
N ASP A 46 3.83 9.62 1.14
CA ASP A 46 4.42 8.42 1.74
C ASP A 46 3.90 7.18 0.98
N GLY A 47 4.76 6.24 0.70
CA GLY A 47 4.45 5.08 -0.11
C GLY A 47 4.87 5.24 -1.57
N GLU A 48 5.05 6.46 -2.05
CA GLU A 48 5.44 6.75 -3.45
C GLU A 48 6.87 7.29 -3.55
N ALA A 49 7.41 7.86 -2.49
CA ALA A 49 8.62 8.66 -2.51
C ALA A 49 9.87 7.90 -2.97
N GLY A 50 10.39 8.23 -4.14
CA GLY A 50 11.69 7.79 -4.64
C GLY A 50 11.74 6.37 -5.20
N ALA A 51 12.86 6.05 -5.83
CA ALA A 51 13.14 4.72 -6.33
C ALA A 51 13.32 3.76 -5.14
N GLY A 52 12.62 2.67 -5.13
CA GLY A 52 12.61 1.75 -3.99
C GLY A 52 11.65 2.16 -2.89
N ALA A 53 10.85 3.17 -3.12
CA ALA A 53 9.75 3.51 -2.23
C ALA A 53 8.80 2.31 -2.03
N GLY A 54 8.02 2.36 -0.96
CA GLY A 54 7.22 1.22 -0.55
C GLY A 54 6.35 0.62 -1.64
N ALA A 55 5.54 1.42 -2.32
CA ALA A 55 4.68 0.91 -3.40
C ALA A 55 5.51 0.44 -4.59
N GLY A 56 6.59 1.13 -4.92
CA GLY A 56 7.51 0.70 -5.97
C GLY A 56 8.17 -0.63 -5.65
N ALA A 57 8.59 -0.81 -4.40
CA ALA A 57 9.18 -2.07 -3.95
C ALA A 57 8.18 -3.24 -4.07
N VAL A 58 6.91 -3.03 -3.72
CA VAL A 58 5.87 -4.05 -3.89
C VAL A 58 5.71 -4.41 -5.36
N ALA A 59 5.61 -3.41 -6.23
CA ALA A 59 5.45 -3.63 -7.68
C ALA A 59 6.66 -4.37 -8.26
N GLU A 60 7.87 -3.95 -7.93
CA GLU A 60 9.10 -4.57 -8.41
C GLU A 60 9.22 -6.04 -7.98
N ALA A 61 8.75 -6.37 -6.80
CA ALA A 61 8.77 -7.74 -6.30
C ALA A 61 7.70 -8.62 -6.94
N GLY A 62 6.86 -8.08 -7.81
CA GLY A 62 5.75 -8.82 -8.43
C GLY A 62 4.48 -8.84 -7.60
N GLY A 63 4.42 -8.07 -6.53
CA GLY A 63 3.21 -7.91 -5.72
C GLY A 63 2.18 -7.02 -6.41
N THR A 64 1.04 -6.85 -5.76
CA THR A 64 -0.08 -6.06 -6.27
C THR A 64 -0.29 -4.81 -5.42
N VAL A 65 -0.50 -3.68 -6.07
CA VAL A 65 -0.79 -2.40 -5.41
C VAL A 65 -2.16 -1.91 -5.86
N ILE A 66 -3.03 -1.64 -4.91
CA ILE A 66 -4.37 -1.09 -5.15
C ILE A 66 -4.46 0.27 -4.48
N ALA A 67 -4.94 1.27 -5.20
CA ALA A 67 -5.16 2.61 -4.67
C ALA A 67 -6.65 2.97 -4.75
N GLN A 68 -7.13 3.68 -3.74
CA GLN A 68 -8.48 4.23 -3.77
C GLN A 68 -8.57 5.33 -4.82
N ASP A 69 -9.70 5.42 -5.53
CA ASP A 69 -9.90 6.44 -6.56
C ASP A 69 -10.14 7.83 -5.93
N GLU A 70 -10.06 8.85 -6.77
CA GLU A 70 -10.25 10.23 -6.35
C GLU A 70 -11.70 10.50 -5.93
N ALA A 71 -12.64 9.97 -6.68
CA ALA A 71 -14.08 10.25 -6.48
C ALA A 71 -14.58 9.84 -5.10
N THR A 72 -14.03 8.76 -4.53
CA THR A 72 -14.46 8.27 -3.21
C THR A 72 -13.48 8.64 -2.08
N SER A 73 -12.39 9.34 -2.39
CA SER A 73 -11.43 9.77 -1.38
C SER A 73 -11.80 11.13 -0.81
N VAL A 74 -11.72 11.27 0.50
CA VAL A 74 -11.82 12.58 1.16
C VAL A 74 -10.58 13.41 0.84
N VAL A 75 -9.41 12.80 0.94
CA VAL A 75 -8.14 13.37 0.53
C VAL A 75 -7.42 12.34 -0.34
N TRP A 76 -7.10 12.71 -1.57
CA TRP A 76 -6.46 11.79 -2.52
C TRP A 76 -4.94 11.99 -2.60
N GLY A 77 -4.32 12.47 -1.52
CA GLY A 77 -2.87 12.73 -1.49
C GLY A 77 -2.04 11.47 -1.68
N MET A 78 -2.13 10.53 -0.77
CA MET A 78 -1.36 9.29 -0.84
C MET A 78 -1.79 8.38 -2.01
N PRO A 79 -3.05 8.00 -2.14
CA PRO A 79 -3.42 7.12 -3.26
C PRO A 79 -3.23 7.81 -4.60
N GLY A 80 -3.44 9.12 -4.69
CA GLY A 80 -3.22 9.89 -5.90
C GLY A 80 -1.75 9.92 -6.32
N ALA A 81 -0.84 10.09 -5.37
CA ALA A 81 0.60 10.06 -5.65
C ALA A 81 1.01 8.71 -6.26
N ILE A 82 0.51 7.62 -5.72
CA ILE A 82 0.79 6.27 -6.21
C ILE A 82 0.17 6.04 -7.59
N ALA A 83 -1.08 6.45 -7.78
CA ALA A 83 -1.76 6.32 -9.07
C ALA A 83 -1.07 7.14 -10.16
N ASN A 84 -0.72 8.41 -9.86
CA ASN A 84 -0.07 9.30 -10.81
C ASN A 84 1.36 8.86 -11.16
N ALA A 85 2.04 8.18 -10.25
CA ALA A 85 3.36 7.61 -10.50
C ALA A 85 3.32 6.30 -11.31
N GLY A 86 2.13 5.79 -11.63
CA GLY A 86 1.97 4.54 -12.36
C GLY A 86 2.26 3.28 -11.54
N LEU A 87 2.24 3.39 -10.22
CA LEU A 87 2.56 2.28 -9.33
C LEU A 87 1.35 1.45 -8.93
N ALA A 88 0.13 1.95 -9.14
CA ALA A 88 -1.09 1.21 -8.82
C ALA A 88 -1.45 0.26 -9.96
N HIS A 89 -1.66 -1.00 -9.64
CA HIS A 89 -2.18 -1.97 -10.60
C HIS A 89 -3.67 -1.79 -10.84
N GLU A 90 -4.40 -1.37 -9.80
CA GLU A 90 -5.82 -1.06 -9.87
C GLU A 90 -6.11 0.20 -9.06
N VAL A 91 -7.00 1.03 -9.59
CA VAL A 91 -7.51 2.22 -8.89
C VAL A 91 -9.02 2.02 -8.77
N LEU A 92 -9.52 1.88 -7.55
CA LEU A 92 -10.89 1.43 -7.31
C LEU A 92 -11.63 2.37 -6.36
N PRO A 93 -12.97 2.51 -6.55
CA PRO A 93 -13.79 3.17 -5.55
C PRO A 93 -13.82 2.39 -4.24
N LEU A 94 -14.02 3.11 -3.14
CA LEU A 94 -13.94 2.53 -1.80
C LEU A 94 -14.76 1.24 -1.66
N LEU A 95 -16.00 1.23 -2.16
CA LEU A 95 -16.88 0.07 -2.02
C LEU A 95 -16.45 -1.15 -2.84
N ALA A 96 -15.58 -0.97 -3.83
CA ALA A 96 -15.05 -2.07 -4.63
C ALA A 96 -13.79 -2.70 -4.03
N ILE A 97 -13.14 -2.03 -3.09
CA ILE A 97 -11.85 -2.46 -2.55
C ILE A 97 -11.98 -3.76 -1.74
N ALA A 98 -12.90 -3.83 -0.79
CA ALA A 98 -13.04 -5.03 0.04
C ALA A 98 -13.40 -6.28 -0.77
N PRO A 99 -14.36 -6.25 -1.72
CA PRO A 99 -14.62 -7.41 -2.58
C PRO A 99 -13.39 -7.80 -3.41
N ARG A 100 -12.61 -6.83 -3.87
CA ARG A 100 -11.41 -7.10 -4.66
C ARG A 100 -10.32 -7.75 -3.82
N LEU A 101 -10.11 -7.27 -2.60
CA LEU A 101 -9.17 -7.89 -1.67
C LEU A 101 -9.57 -9.34 -1.37
N ALA A 102 -10.85 -9.60 -1.14
CA ALA A 102 -11.35 -10.95 -0.91
C ALA A 102 -11.08 -11.84 -2.12
N ALA A 103 -11.30 -11.35 -3.33
CA ALA A 103 -11.06 -12.12 -4.55
C ALA A 103 -9.57 -12.43 -4.73
N LEU A 104 -8.69 -11.48 -4.46
CA LEU A 104 -7.25 -11.67 -4.62
C LEU A 104 -6.62 -12.55 -3.55
N THR A 105 -7.18 -12.57 -2.35
CA THR A 105 -6.65 -13.36 -1.23
C THR A 105 -7.36 -14.70 -1.04
N GLY A 106 -8.47 -14.93 -1.73
CA GLY A 106 -9.31 -16.09 -1.52
C GLY A 106 -10.11 -16.03 -0.22
N ALA A 107 -10.12 -14.88 0.47
CA ALA A 107 -10.85 -14.71 1.72
C ALA A 107 -12.35 -14.60 1.46
N VAL A 108 -13.17 -15.04 2.44
CA VAL A 108 -14.62 -14.84 2.39
C VAL A 108 -14.92 -13.49 3.04
N ALA A 109 -15.59 -12.60 2.30
CA ALA A 109 -16.02 -11.33 2.84
C ALA A 109 -17.16 -11.57 3.82
N ILE A 110 -16.96 -11.17 5.08
CA ILE A 110 -17.99 -11.20 6.11
C ILE A 110 -18.45 -9.76 6.26
N GLY A 111 -19.63 -9.52 5.76
CA GLY A 111 -20.13 -8.21 5.64
C GLY A 111 -21.06 -7.62 6.55
#